data_3f663e98c7dbb68c8d6fc7ceccd53d93
#
_entry.id   3f663e98c7dbb68c8d6fc7ceccd53d93
#
_cell.length_a   1.000
_cell.length_b   1.000
_cell.length_c   1.000
_cell.angle_alpha   90.00
_cell.angle_beta   90.00
_cell.angle_gamma   90.00
#
_symmetry.space_group_name_H-M   'P 1'
#
loop_
_entity.id
_entity.type
_entity.pdbx_description
1 polymer ?
#
loop_
_entity_poly.entity_id
_entity_poly.type
_entity_poly.pdbx_seq_one_letter_code
_entity_poly.pdbx_strand_id
1 'polypeptide(L)'
;KNDIQKKVKMDIDKQQREYFLHQQMKTIQDELGGNPTDEEIKELEELAETKEWNGNVREIFNKELNKLKRLNPSSPDYSVQSNYLREMLDLPWNHLSEDNLDLEHARQVLDADHFGLEKVKERILEYLAVLKLKADMKSPILCLYGPPGVGKTSLGKSVARALNREFVRMSLGGLHDESEIRGHRKTYIGAMPGRILQSIKKAGTSNPVFILDEIDKVGNDFRGDPQ
;
A
#
# COMPACT_ATOMS: atom_id res chain seq x y z
N LYS A 1 -52.51 13.11 -24.85
CA LYS A 1 -51.37 13.74 -25.57
C LYS A 1 -50.82 15.01 -24.87
N ASN A 2 -51.71 15.91 -24.38
CA ASN A 2 -51.29 17.16 -23.72
C ASN A 2 -50.52 16.96 -22.39
N ASP A 3 -50.85 15.91 -21.61
CA ASP A 3 -50.19 15.71 -20.31
C ASP A 3 -48.76 15.19 -20.43
N ILE A 4 -48.50 14.38 -21.45
CA ILE A 4 -47.13 13.89 -21.73
C ILE A 4 -46.25 15.04 -22.22
N GLN A 5 -46.77 15.91 -23.10
CA GLN A 5 -46.02 17.09 -23.58
C GLN A 5 -45.76 18.10 -22.45
N LYS A 6 -46.66 18.28 -21.48
CA LYS A 6 -46.42 19.12 -20.31
C LYS A 6 -45.36 18.52 -19.40
N LYS A 7 -45.39 17.20 -19.14
CA LYS A 7 -44.37 16.52 -18.34
C LYS A 7 -42.97 16.63 -18.98
N VAL A 8 -42.86 16.34 -20.28
CA VAL A 8 -41.61 16.45 -21.00
C VAL A 8 -41.07 17.89 -20.99
N LYS A 9 -41.94 18.90 -21.14
CA LYS A 9 -41.52 20.30 -21.05
C LYS A 9 -41.05 20.67 -19.65
N MET A 10 -41.72 20.21 -18.59
CA MET A 10 -41.28 20.43 -17.21
C MET A 10 -39.93 19.74 -16.89
N ASP A 11 -39.73 18.54 -17.42
CA ASP A 11 -38.45 17.84 -17.23
C ASP A 11 -37.31 18.53 -17.98
N ILE A 12 -37.54 19.02 -19.19
CA ILE A 12 -36.56 19.81 -19.96
C ILE A 12 -36.23 21.13 -19.23
N ASP A 13 -37.24 21.87 -18.78
CA ASP A 13 -37.07 23.12 -18.03
C ASP A 13 -36.28 22.88 -16.73
N LYS A 14 -36.56 21.77 -16.05
CA LYS A 14 -35.82 21.35 -14.83
C LYS A 14 -34.35 21.03 -15.13
N GLN A 15 -34.06 20.25 -16.18
CA GLN A 15 -32.70 19.93 -16.59
C GLN A 15 -31.93 21.19 -17.04
N GLN A 16 -32.56 22.09 -17.78
CA GLN A 16 -31.94 23.36 -18.18
C GLN A 16 -31.62 24.24 -16.97
N ARG A 17 -32.54 24.29 -15.99
CA ARG A 17 -32.31 25.05 -14.76
C ARG A 17 -31.21 24.45 -13.89
N GLU A 18 -31.14 23.13 -13.77
CA GLU A 18 -30.06 22.43 -13.07
C GLU A 18 -28.71 22.68 -13.74
N TYR A 19 -28.66 22.59 -15.07
CA TYR A 19 -27.45 22.93 -15.86
C TYR A 19 -26.99 24.37 -15.64
N PHE A 20 -27.92 25.33 -15.68
CA PHE A 20 -27.62 26.74 -15.48
C PHE A 20 -27.12 27.02 -14.05
N LEU A 21 -27.74 26.42 -13.05
CA LEU A 21 -27.29 26.52 -11.65
C LEU A 21 -25.90 25.91 -11.45
N HIS A 22 -25.62 24.78 -12.10
CA HIS A 22 -24.27 24.20 -12.08
C HIS A 22 -23.22 25.11 -12.75
N GLN A 23 -23.56 25.75 -13.85
CA GLN A 23 -22.68 26.71 -14.50
C GLN A 23 -22.44 27.95 -13.61
N GLN A 24 -23.47 28.49 -13.01
CA GLN A 24 -23.32 29.61 -12.06
C GLN A 24 -22.47 29.24 -10.86
N MET A 25 -22.69 28.04 -10.28
CA MET A 25 -21.89 27.56 -9.15
C MET A 25 -20.41 27.40 -9.54
N LYS A 26 -20.14 26.89 -10.74
CA LYS A 26 -18.77 26.78 -11.27
C LYS A 26 -18.11 28.16 -11.44
N THR A 27 -18.82 29.12 -12.02
CA THR A 27 -18.29 30.48 -12.19
C THR A 27 -18.00 31.13 -10.83
N ILE A 28 -18.89 30.97 -9.85
CA ILE A 28 -18.69 31.51 -8.48
C ILE A 28 -17.50 30.81 -7.80
N GLN A 29 -17.31 29.50 -7.99
CA GLN A 29 -16.16 28.79 -7.46
C GLN A 29 -14.85 29.25 -8.10
N ASP A 30 -14.84 29.46 -9.42
CA ASP A 30 -13.68 30.00 -10.15
C ASP A 30 -13.32 31.43 -9.67
N GLU A 31 -14.32 32.28 -9.37
CA GLU A 31 -14.13 33.62 -8.82
C GLU A 31 -13.65 33.62 -7.34
N LEU A 32 -13.98 32.59 -6.58
CA LEU A 32 -13.58 32.42 -5.17
C LEU A 32 -12.18 31.80 -4.98
N GLY A 33 -11.45 31.54 -6.06
CA GLY A 33 -10.07 31.05 -5.98
C GLY A 33 -9.85 29.63 -6.44
N GLY A 34 -10.78 29.06 -7.22
CA GLY A 34 -10.67 27.73 -7.81
C GLY A 34 -11.65 26.71 -7.17
N ASN A 35 -11.87 25.65 -7.90
CA ASN A 35 -12.63 24.50 -7.40
C ASN A 35 -11.70 23.62 -6.54
N PRO A 36 -11.92 23.44 -5.25
CA PRO A 36 -11.07 22.59 -4.40
C PRO A 36 -10.84 21.19 -4.99
N THR A 37 -11.80 20.71 -5.78
CA THR A 37 -11.71 19.42 -6.46
C THR A 37 -10.71 19.43 -7.62
N ASP A 38 -10.67 20.53 -8.39
CA ASP A 38 -9.74 20.66 -9.50
C ASP A 38 -8.30 20.83 -8.99
N GLU A 39 -8.13 21.51 -7.84
CA GLU A 39 -6.86 21.62 -7.15
C GLU A 39 -6.39 20.25 -6.62
N GLU A 40 -7.29 19.45 -6.01
CA GLU A 40 -6.97 18.10 -5.56
C GLU A 40 -6.54 17.20 -6.73
N ILE A 41 -7.24 17.25 -7.84
CA ILE A 41 -6.90 16.48 -9.04
C ILE A 41 -5.53 16.89 -9.57
N LYS A 42 -5.25 18.19 -9.62
CA LYS A 42 -3.95 18.73 -10.06
C LYS A 42 -2.81 18.31 -9.12
N GLU A 43 -3.04 18.35 -7.80
CA GLU A 43 -2.09 17.83 -6.81
C GLU A 43 -1.76 16.35 -7.05
N LEU A 44 -2.78 15.51 -7.30
CA LEU A 44 -2.59 14.09 -7.59
C LEU A 44 -1.78 13.89 -8.90
N GLU A 45 -2.00 14.71 -9.92
CA GLU A 45 -1.23 14.67 -11.17
C GLU A 45 0.23 15.07 -10.95
N GLU A 46 0.47 16.18 -10.26
CA GLU A 46 1.81 16.67 -9.95
C GLU A 46 2.61 15.65 -9.11
N LEU A 47 1.99 15.06 -8.10
CA LEU A 47 2.61 14.00 -7.29
C LEU A 47 2.91 12.76 -8.12
N ALA A 48 2.03 12.38 -9.06
CA ALA A 48 2.23 11.23 -9.93
C ALA A 48 3.44 11.40 -10.87
N GLU A 49 3.73 12.62 -11.30
CA GLU A 49 4.90 12.92 -12.13
C GLU A 49 6.22 12.72 -11.36
N THR A 50 6.21 12.89 -10.04
CA THR A 50 7.39 12.67 -9.20
C THR A 50 7.70 11.18 -8.95
N LYS A 51 6.78 10.26 -9.29
CA LYS A 51 6.93 8.84 -9.00
C LYS A 51 7.59 8.07 -10.15
N GLU A 52 8.57 7.26 -9.79
CA GLU A 52 9.23 6.32 -10.71
C GLU A 52 8.42 5.04 -10.87
N TRP A 53 7.28 5.13 -11.58
CA TRP A 53 6.44 3.98 -11.85
C TRP A 53 6.86 3.23 -13.10
N ASN A 54 6.65 1.90 -13.11
CA ASN A 54 6.65 1.17 -14.36
C ASN A 54 5.41 1.56 -15.21
N GLY A 55 5.49 1.34 -16.53
CA GLY A 55 4.43 1.75 -17.46
C GLY A 55 3.03 1.23 -17.09
N ASN A 56 2.94 0.00 -16.64
CA ASN A 56 1.67 -0.62 -16.26
C ASN A 56 1.01 0.07 -15.06
N VAL A 57 1.79 0.43 -14.03
CA VAL A 57 1.26 1.12 -12.85
C VAL A 57 0.79 2.54 -13.21
N ARG A 58 1.56 3.25 -14.06
CA ARG A 58 1.18 4.58 -14.55
C ARG A 58 -0.12 4.54 -15.37
N GLU A 59 -0.31 3.54 -16.21
CA GLU A 59 -1.55 3.36 -16.96
C GLU A 59 -2.76 3.13 -16.04
N ILE A 60 -2.60 2.28 -15.03
CA ILE A 60 -3.65 2.02 -14.03
C ILE A 60 -3.99 3.30 -13.28
N PHE A 61 -2.99 4.04 -12.81
CA PHE A 61 -3.21 5.30 -12.11
C PHE A 61 -3.97 6.30 -12.98
N ASN A 62 -3.54 6.53 -14.21
CA ASN A 62 -4.19 7.45 -15.15
C ASN A 62 -5.63 7.04 -15.45
N LYS A 63 -5.90 5.74 -15.59
CA LYS A 63 -7.26 5.22 -15.78
C LYS A 63 -8.15 5.52 -14.58
N GLU A 64 -7.65 5.30 -13.37
CA GLU A 64 -8.41 5.54 -12.15
C GLU A 64 -8.56 7.06 -11.88
N LEU A 65 -7.56 7.88 -12.21
CA LEU A 65 -7.65 9.35 -12.15
C LEU A 65 -8.70 9.91 -13.13
N ASN A 66 -8.76 9.38 -14.35
CA ASN A 66 -9.80 9.75 -15.31
C ASN A 66 -11.22 9.37 -14.86
N LYS A 67 -11.36 8.32 -14.03
CA LYS A 67 -12.64 8.02 -13.37
C LYS A 67 -12.97 9.07 -12.32
N LEU A 68 -11.99 9.43 -11.46
CA LEU A 68 -12.19 10.46 -10.44
C LEU A 68 -12.69 11.77 -11.04
N LYS A 69 -12.09 12.21 -12.16
CA LYS A 69 -12.50 13.43 -12.89
C LYS A 69 -13.95 13.45 -13.36
N ARG A 70 -14.57 12.26 -13.51
CA ARG A 70 -15.96 12.11 -13.97
C ARG A 70 -16.97 11.94 -12.83
N LEU A 71 -16.49 11.73 -11.63
CA LEU A 71 -17.34 11.53 -10.47
C LEU A 71 -17.83 12.87 -9.91
N ASN A 72 -19.02 12.87 -9.34
CA ASN A 72 -19.52 14.03 -8.60
C ASN A 72 -18.73 14.15 -7.28
N PRO A 73 -18.07 15.29 -6.99
CA PRO A 73 -17.31 15.50 -5.78
C PRO A 73 -18.08 15.26 -4.48
N SER A 74 -19.38 15.49 -4.51
CA SER A 74 -20.27 15.26 -3.35
C SER A 74 -20.67 13.80 -3.15
N SER A 75 -20.28 12.90 -4.07
CA SER A 75 -20.61 11.48 -3.95
C SER A 75 -19.64 10.73 -3.03
N PRO A 76 -20.11 9.72 -2.27
CA PRO A 76 -19.22 8.85 -1.51
C PRO A 76 -18.18 8.15 -2.37
N ASP A 77 -18.52 7.83 -3.62
CA ASP A 77 -17.61 7.19 -4.57
C ASP A 77 -16.39 8.05 -4.90
N TYR A 78 -16.54 9.38 -4.89
CA TYR A 78 -15.43 10.31 -5.10
C TYR A 78 -14.36 10.13 -4.01
N SER A 79 -14.79 10.13 -2.73
CA SER A 79 -13.87 9.97 -1.60
C SER A 79 -13.17 8.61 -1.62
N VAL A 80 -13.88 7.55 -1.98
CA VAL A 80 -13.29 6.20 -2.13
C VAL A 80 -12.23 6.19 -3.22
N GLN A 81 -12.52 6.81 -4.36
CA GLN A 81 -11.62 6.86 -5.51
C GLN A 81 -10.39 7.75 -5.25
N SER A 82 -10.58 8.91 -4.62
CA SER A 82 -9.50 9.81 -4.22
C SER A 82 -8.56 9.13 -3.22
N ASN A 83 -9.10 8.50 -2.18
CA ASN A 83 -8.30 7.75 -1.21
C ASN A 83 -7.49 6.62 -1.86
N TYR A 84 -8.07 5.89 -2.81
CA TYR A 84 -7.35 4.85 -3.53
C TYR A 84 -6.15 5.40 -4.32
N LEU A 85 -6.32 6.53 -5.00
CA LEU A 85 -5.23 7.19 -5.73
C LEU A 85 -4.14 7.72 -4.80
N ARG A 86 -4.52 8.30 -3.65
CA ARG A 86 -3.56 8.73 -2.62
C ARG A 86 -2.77 7.54 -2.06
N GLU A 87 -3.44 6.42 -1.77
CA GLU A 87 -2.74 5.19 -1.34
C GLU A 87 -1.75 4.69 -2.40
N MET A 88 -2.10 4.74 -3.68
CA MET A 88 -1.15 4.41 -4.76
C MET A 88 0.07 5.35 -4.78
N LEU A 89 -0.12 6.64 -4.54
CA LEU A 89 0.97 7.63 -4.48
C LEU A 89 1.86 7.44 -3.25
N ASP A 90 1.30 7.02 -2.13
CA ASP A 90 2.03 6.88 -0.87
C ASP A 90 2.92 5.63 -0.81
N LEU A 91 2.69 4.65 -1.69
CA LEU A 91 3.54 3.46 -1.76
C LEU A 91 4.93 3.79 -2.33
N PRO A 92 5.99 3.17 -1.79
CA PRO A 92 7.37 3.41 -2.20
C PRO A 92 7.74 2.63 -3.48
N TRP A 93 7.07 2.93 -4.59
CA TRP A 93 7.32 2.29 -5.89
C TRP A 93 8.79 2.46 -6.31
N ASN A 94 9.46 1.32 -6.62
CA ASN A 94 10.85 1.29 -7.06
C ASN A 94 11.88 1.97 -6.12
N HIS A 95 11.45 2.43 -4.94
CA HIS A 95 12.36 2.94 -3.94
C HIS A 95 12.93 1.76 -3.13
N LEU A 96 14.13 1.33 -3.49
CA LEU A 96 14.83 0.21 -2.86
C LEU A 96 15.93 0.73 -1.96
N SER A 97 16.11 0.13 -0.79
CA SER A 97 17.36 0.28 -0.02
C SER A 97 18.49 -0.44 -0.74
N GLU A 98 19.66 0.17 -0.80
CA GLU A 98 20.86 -0.49 -1.32
C GLU A 98 21.31 -1.59 -0.36
N ASP A 99 21.41 -2.81 -0.88
CA ASP A 99 21.79 -3.98 -0.08
C ASP A 99 23.27 -3.98 0.24
N ASN A 100 23.60 -4.13 1.52
CA ASN A 100 24.95 -4.50 1.94
C ASN A 100 25.05 -6.04 1.99
N LEU A 101 25.71 -6.62 0.99
CA LEU A 101 25.96 -8.06 0.89
C LEU A 101 27.41 -8.45 1.32
N ASP A 102 28.00 -7.67 2.23
CA ASP A 102 29.28 -8.01 2.86
C ASP A 102 29.04 -9.02 3.99
N LEU A 103 29.49 -10.27 3.76
CA LEU A 103 29.30 -11.38 4.68
C LEU A 103 30.09 -11.21 5.99
N GLU A 104 31.25 -10.55 5.93
CA GLU A 104 32.05 -10.29 7.13
C GLU A 104 31.37 -9.26 8.01
N HIS A 105 30.86 -8.17 7.42
CA HIS A 105 30.04 -7.20 8.13
C HIS A 105 28.78 -7.86 8.73
N ALA A 106 28.09 -8.70 7.96
CA ALA A 106 26.91 -9.41 8.45
C ALA A 106 27.23 -10.32 9.65
N ARG A 107 28.37 -11.04 9.62
CA ARG A 107 28.85 -11.84 10.74
C ARG A 107 29.08 -10.99 11.98
N GLN A 108 29.81 -9.86 11.83
CA GLN A 108 30.09 -8.95 12.94
C GLN A 108 28.81 -8.41 13.59
N VAL A 109 27.82 -8.03 12.78
CA VAL A 109 26.51 -7.55 13.28
C VAL A 109 25.79 -8.64 14.05
N LEU A 110 25.76 -9.87 13.52
CA LEU A 110 25.08 -11.00 14.19
C LEU A 110 25.79 -11.40 15.48
N ASP A 111 27.12 -11.36 15.51
CA ASP A 111 27.91 -11.72 16.71
C ASP A 111 27.82 -10.66 17.82
N ALA A 112 27.74 -9.38 17.43
CA ALA A 112 27.57 -8.29 18.37
C ALA A 112 26.19 -8.30 19.06
N ASP A 113 25.14 -8.71 18.33
CA ASP A 113 23.77 -8.66 18.83
C ASP A 113 23.33 -9.96 19.56
N HIS A 114 23.95 -11.09 19.22
CA HIS A 114 23.51 -12.41 19.66
C HIS A 114 24.67 -13.25 20.17
N PHE A 115 24.61 -13.61 21.44
CA PHE A 115 25.56 -14.57 22.01
C PHE A 115 25.15 -16.01 21.65
N GLY A 116 26.09 -16.83 21.20
CA GLY A 116 25.81 -18.20 20.75
C GLY A 116 25.03 -18.25 19.43
N LEU A 117 24.14 -19.23 19.28
CA LEU A 117 23.33 -19.45 18.08
C LEU A 117 24.14 -19.69 16.79
N GLU A 118 25.32 -20.27 16.89
CA GLU A 118 26.29 -20.42 15.79
C GLU A 118 25.68 -21.04 14.53
N LYS A 119 24.91 -22.14 14.68
CA LYS A 119 24.24 -22.80 13.56
C LYS A 119 23.21 -21.91 12.85
N VAL A 120 22.52 -21.06 13.61
CA VAL A 120 21.52 -20.15 13.05
C VAL A 120 22.21 -19.02 12.31
N LYS A 121 23.28 -18.45 12.87
CA LYS A 121 24.09 -17.41 12.23
C LYS A 121 24.72 -17.93 10.95
N GLU A 122 25.32 -19.12 10.98
CA GLU A 122 25.88 -19.76 9.77
C GLU A 122 24.82 -19.91 8.68
N ARG A 123 23.62 -20.38 9.04
CA ARG A 123 22.53 -20.53 8.06
C ARG A 123 22.08 -19.22 7.47
N ILE A 124 22.05 -18.15 8.27
CA ILE A 124 21.75 -16.80 7.77
C ILE A 124 22.86 -16.32 6.83
N LEU A 125 24.12 -16.50 7.18
CA LEU A 125 25.25 -16.12 6.34
C LEU A 125 25.28 -16.89 5.01
N GLU A 126 24.99 -18.20 5.02
CA GLU A 126 24.83 -19.00 3.80
C GLU A 126 23.73 -18.42 2.90
N TYR A 127 22.58 -18.05 3.50
CA TYR A 127 21.48 -17.42 2.80
C TYR A 127 21.89 -16.09 2.15
N LEU A 128 22.59 -15.23 2.90
CA LEU A 128 23.10 -13.96 2.38
C LEU A 128 24.13 -14.17 1.26
N ALA A 129 24.97 -15.21 1.38
CA ALA A 129 25.92 -15.59 0.32
C ALA A 129 25.21 -16.02 -0.97
N VAL A 130 24.12 -16.77 -0.85
CA VAL A 130 23.28 -17.15 -2.02
C VAL A 130 22.63 -15.93 -2.66
N LEU A 131 22.11 -14.99 -1.88
CA LEU A 131 21.58 -13.72 -2.40
C LEU A 131 22.64 -12.91 -3.14
N LYS A 132 23.85 -12.86 -2.61
CA LYS A 132 25.00 -12.20 -3.27
C LYS A 132 25.34 -12.80 -4.64
N LEU A 133 25.24 -14.13 -4.76
CA LEU A 133 25.57 -14.85 -5.99
C LEU A 133 24.48 -14.81 -7.05
N LYS A 134 23.23 -14.68 -6.64
CA LYS A 134 22.05 -14.70 -7.53
C LYS A 134 21.14 -13.52 -7.24
N ALA A 135 21.43 -12.38 -7.85
CA ALA A 135 20.63 -11.16 -7.71
C ALA A 135 19.15 -11.31 -8.17
N ASP A 136 18.86 -12.27 -9.05
CA ASP A 136 17.51 -12.51 -9.61
C ASP A 136 16.69 -13.57 -8.86
N MET A 137 17.21 -14.13 -7.76
CA MET A 137 16.44 -15.11 -7.01
C MET A 137 15.32 -14.45 -6.22
N LYS A 138 14.10 -15.00 -6.37
CA LYS A 138 13.05 -14.79 -5.37
C LYS A 138 13.61 -15.18 -4.01
N SER A 139 13.70 -14.21 -3.09
CA SER A 139 14.24 -14.44 -1.75
C SER A 139 13.52 -15.59 -1.06
N PRO A 140 14.20 -16.68 -0.65
CA PRO A 140 13.55 -17.74 0.10
C PRO A 140 13.06 -17.22 1.44
N ILE A 141 12.00 -17.85 1.93
CA ILE A 141 11.44 -17.56 3.25
C ILE A 141 12.24 -18.35 4.29
N LEU A 142 12.80 -17.65 5.28
CA LEU A 142 13.46 -18.28 6.43
C LEU A 142 12.44 -18.51 7.54
N CYS A 143 12.24 -19.77 7.92
CA CYS A 143 11.41 -20.13 9.07
C CYS A 143 12.28 -20.30 10.33
N LEU A 144 12.05 -19.43 11.32
CA LEU A 144 12.73 -19.49 12.61
C LEU A 144 11.81 -20.18 13.64
N TYR A 145 12.13 -21.43 13.98
CA TYR A 145 11.41 -22.22 14.97
C TYR A 145 12.19 -22.33 16.28
N GLY A 146 11.50 -22.23 17.41
CA GLY A 146 12.11 -22.39 18.74
C GLY A 146 11.24 -21.82 19.86
N PRO A 147 11.62 -22.04 21.13
CA PRO A 147 10.84 -21.58 22.27
C PRO A 147 10.70 -20.06 22.31
N PRO A 148 9.74 -19.52 23.05
CA PRO A 148 9.61 -18.08 23.26
C PRO A 148 10.84 -17.51 23.97
N GLY A 149 11.17 -16.25 23.70
CA GLY A 149 12.26 -15.54 24.39
C GLY A 149 13.68 -15.80 23.88
N VAL A 150 13.89 -16.69 22.91
CA VAL A 150 15.23 -16.97 22.35
C VAL A 150 15.76 -15.93 21.37
N GLY A 151 15.02 -14.85 21.11
CA GLY A 151 15.50 -13.76 20.28
C GLY A 151 15.19 -13.89 18.79
N LYS A 152 14.18 -14.67 18.37
CA LYS A 152 13.79 -14.81 16.95
C LYS A 152 13.53 -13.46 16.26
N THR A 153 12.78 -12.59 16.92
CA THR A 153 12.44 -11.26 16.37
C THR A 153 13.65 -10.32 16.32
N SER A 154 14.51 -10.37 17.36
CA SER A 154 15.74 -9.56 17.37
C SER A 154 16.75 -10.01 16.30
N LEU A 155 16.78 -11.32 16.02
CA LEU A 155 17.61 -11.87 14.96
C LEU A 155 17.24 -11.30 13.57
N GLY A 156 15.94 -11.20 13.27
CA GLY A 156 15.48 -10.57 12.04
C GLY A 156 15.80 -9.08 11.97
N LYS A 157 15.77 -8.37 13.08
CA LYS A 157 16.23 -6.98 13.14
C LYS A 157 17.72 -6.84 12.83
N SER A 158 18.53 -7.77 13.34
CA SER A 158 19.97 -7.78 13.04
C SER A 158 20.27 -8.12 11.58
N VAL A 159 19.49 -9.02 10.97
CA VAL A 159 19.57 -9.31 9.54
C VAL A 159 19.23 -8.07 8.71
N ALA A 160 18.16 -7.35 9.07
CA ALA A 160 17.80 -6.10 8.38
C ALA A 160 18.93 -5.06 8.46
N ARG A 161 19.53 -4.90 9.65
CA ARG A 161 20.68 -4.01 9.85
C ARG A 161 21.90 -4.43 9.05
N ALA A 162 22.21 -5.73 9.02
CA ALA A 162 23.31 -6.28 8.26
C ALA A 162 23.15 -6.03 6.74
N LEU A 163 21.92 -6.14 6.24
CA LEU A 163 21.57 -5.89 4.84
C LEU A 163 21.38 -4.40 4.49
N ASN A 164 21.39 -3.50 5.46
CA ASN A 164 21.02 -2.09 5.29
C ASN A 164 19.59 -1.91 4.75
N ARG A 165 18.65 -2.77 5.19
CA ARG A 165 17.22 -2.70 4.85
C ARG A 165 16.39 -2.24 6.03
N GLU A 166 15.27 -1.61 5.73
CA GLU A 166 14.26 -1.31 6.75
C GLU A 166 13.70 -2.60 7.36
N PHE A 167 13.34 -2.52 8.63
CA PHE A 167 12.81 -3.64 9.40
C PHE A 167 11.32 -3.47 9.65
N VAL A 168 10.54 -4.47 9.28
CA VAL A 168 9.10 -4.52 9.53
C VAL A 168 8.74 -5.77 10.32
N ARG A 169 7.97 -5.59 11.39
CA ARG A 169 7.39 -6.69 12.14
C ARG A 169 5.88 -6.65 12.06
N MET A 170 5.28 -7.76 11.69
CA MET A 170 3.84 -7.97 11.71
C MET A 170 3.52 -9.23 12.54
N SER A 171 2.75 -9.08 13.62
CA SER A 171 2.20 -10.22 14.33
C SER A 171 0.97 -10.73 13.60
N LEU A 172 0.96 -12.02 13.31
CA LEU A 172 -0.17 -12.74 12.73
C LEU A 172 -1.08 -13.36 13.79
N GLY A 173 -0.59 -13.40 15.06
CA GLY A 173 -1.38 -13.91 16.17
C GLY A 173 -2.62 -13.06 16.43
N GLY A 174 -3.78 -13.72 16.48
CA GLY A 174 -5.06 -13.03 16.68
C GLY A 174 -5.68 -12.41 15.43
N LEU A 175 -5.12 -12.67 14.26
CA LEU A 175 -5.79 -12.34 12.99
C LEU A 175 -6.90 -13.37 12.75
N HIS A 176 -8.10 -12.86 12.51
CA HIS A 176 -9.30 -13.67 12.29
C HIS A 176 -9.93 -13.43 10.92
N ASP A 177 -9.48 -12.41 10.19
CA ASP A 177 -10.06 -12.02 8.91
C ASP A 177 -8.95 -11.87 7.86
N GLU A 178 -9.09 -12.58 6.75
CA GLU A 178 -8.22 -12.48 5.57
C GLU A 178 -8.09 -11.02 5.08
N SER A 179 -9.15 -10.23 5.23
CA SER A 179 -9.16 -8.81 4.84
C SER A 179 -8.17 -7.96 5.61
N GLU A 180 -7.75 -8.35 6.81
CA GLU A 180 -6.70 -7.65 7.54
C GLU A 180 -5.34 -7.77 6.85
N ILE A 181 -5.05 -8.91 6.21
CA ILE A 181 -3.80 -9.14 5.49
C ILE A 181 -3.87 -8.56 4.07
N ARG A 182 -4.93 -8.91 3.32
CA ARG A 182 -5.11 -8.54 1.91
C ARG A 182 -5.69 -7.15 1.70
N GLY A 183 -6.43 -6.63 2.68
CA GLY A 183 -7.21 -5.39 2.57
C GLY A 183 -8.64 -5.63 2.11
N HIS A 184 -9.45 -4.60 2.22
CA HIS A 184 -10.84 -4.61 1.79
C HIS A 184 -10.96 -4.33 0.29
N ARG A 185 -12.07 -4.75 -0.30
CA ARG A 185 -12.37 -4.39 -1.69
C ARG A 185 -12.50 -2.87 -1.81
N LYS A 186 -11.83 -2.27 -2.78
CA LYS A 186 -11.78 -0.81 -2.98
C LYS A 186 -13.13 -0.12 -3.15
N THR A 187 -14.18 -0.88 -3.45
CA THR A 187 -15.55 -0.37 -3.64
C THR A 187 -16.29 -0.11 -2.33
N TYR A 188 -15.77 -0.55 -1.20
CA TYR A 188 -16.41 -0.30 0.09
C TYR A 188 -16.00 1.06 0.65
N ILE A 189 -16.95 1.81 1.18
CA ILE A 189 -16.69 3.05 1.93
C ILE A 189 -15.87 2.68 3.16
N GLY A 190 -14.71 3.35 3.32
CA GLY A 190 -13.76 3.03 4.40
C GLY A 190 -12.88 1.81 4.12
N ALA A 191 -12.80 1.34 2.85
CA ALA A 191 -11.85 0.30 2.47
C ALA A 191 -10.41 0.71 2.84
N MET A 192 -9.71 -0.18 3.51
CA MET A 192 -8.32 0.03 3.90
C MET A 192 -7.42 -1.01 3.20
N PRO A 193 -6.18 -0.61 2.82
CA PRO A 193 -5.20 -1.55 2.33
C PRO A 193 -4.85 -2.57 3.42
N GLY A 194 -4.42 -3.76 3.02
CA GLY A 194 -3.99 -4.79 3.95
C GLY A 194 -2.75 -4.38 4.75
N ARG A 195 -2.54 -5.02 5.88
CA ARG A 195 -1.41 -4.72 6.80
C ARG A 195 -0.05 -4.82 6.13
N ILE A 196 0.12 -5.68 5.13
CA ILE A 196 1.37 -5.79 4.37
C ILE A 196 1.66 -4.48 3.63
N LEU A 197 0.70 -3.96 2.86
CA LEU A 197 0.86 -2.69 2.13
C LEU A 197 1.04 -1.51 3.07
N GLN A 198 0.28 -1.45 4.18
CA GLN A 198 0.46 -0.42 5.20
C GLN A 198 1.86 -0.45 5.81
N SER A 199 2.42 -1.64 6.01
CA SER A 199 3.76 -1.84 6.55
C SER A 199 4.84 -1.42 5.56
N ILE A 200 4.68 -1.71 4.27
CA ILE A 200 5.58 -1.26 3.19
C ILE A 200 5.54 0.28 3.08
N LYS A 201 4.34 0.87 3.10
CA LYS A 201 4.16 2.33 3.12
C LYS A 201 4.91 2.97 4.29
N LYS A 202 4.76 2.39 5.51
CA LYS A 202 5.44 2.88 6.71
C LYS A 202 6.97 2.72 6.65
N ALA A 203 7.45 1.64 6.03
CA ALA A 203 8.89 1.40 5.85
C ALA A 203 9.51 2.39 4.86
N GLY A 204 8.75 2.95 3.92
CA GLY A 204 9.24 3.89 2.92
C GLY A 204 10.14 3.26 1.85
N THR A 205 10.30 1.94 1.84
CA THR A 205 11.09 1.18 0.85
C THR A 205 10.34 -0.06 0.39
N SER A 206 10.60 -0.51 -0.84
CA SER A 206 9.93 -1.67 -1.43
C SER A 206 10.55 -3.01 -1.05
N ASN A 207 11.73 -3.01 -0.43
CA ASN A 207 12.50 -4.21 -0.06
C ASN A 207 12.82 -4.33 1.44
N PRO A 208 11.91 -4.01 2.37
CA PRO A 208 12.18 -4.18 3.79
C PRO A 208 12.33 -5.66 4.16
N VAL A 209 13.01 -5.95 5.25
CA VAL A 209 12.99 -7.28 5.87
C VAL A 209 11.72 -7.40 6.69
N PHE A 210 10.84 -8.32 6.28
CA PHE A 210 9.60 -8.61 6.98
C PHE A 210 9.79 -9.76 7.96
N ILE A 211 9.34 -9.56 9.20
CA ILE A 211 9.09 -10.65 10.14
C ILE A 211 7.59 -10.83 10.30
N LEU A 212 7.13 -12.03 9.94
CA LEU A 212 5.79 -12.52 10.24
C LEU A 212 5.86 -13.35 11.52
N ASP A 213 5.42 -12.77 12.62
CA ASP A 213 5.54 -13.38 13.96
C ASP A 213 4.24 -14.08 14.34
N GLU A 214 4.36 -15.14 15.16
CA GLU A 214 3.21 -15.90 15.68
C GLU A 214 2.32 -16.54 14.61
N ILE A 215 2.91 -17.05 13.53
CA ILE A 215 2.16 -17.73 12.46
C ILE A 215 1.41 -18.99 12.97
N ASP A 216 1.91 -19.61 14.04
CA ASP A 216 1.30 -20.73 14.72
C ASP A 216 -0.01 -20.38 15.46
N LYS A 217 -0.28 -19.09 15.66
CA LYS A 217 -1.49 -18.59 16.31
C LYS A 217 -2.54 -18.05 15.34
N VAL A 218 -2.32 -18.22 14.03
CA VAL A 218 -3.33 -17.89 13.02
C VAL A 218 -4.49 -18.87 13.15
N GLY A 219 -5.67 -18.35 13.49
CA GLY A 219 -6.86 -19.19 13.71
C GLY A 219 -7.59 -19.47 12.40
N ASN A 220 -8.08 -20.71 12.26
CA ASN A 220 -9.06 -21.06 11.24
C ASN A 220 -10.43 -20.57 11.71
N ASP A 221 -10.89 -19.43 11.20
CA ASP A 221 -12.24 -18.95 11.48
C ASP A 221 -13.15 -19.19 10.27
N PHE A 222 -14.46 -19.32 10.53
CA PHE A 222 -15.51 -19.52 9.53
C PHE A 222 -15.58 -18.41 8.44
N ARG A 223 -14.78 -17.36 8.54
CA ARG A 223 -14.80 -16.18 7.66
C ARG A 223 -13.68 -16.14 6.62
N GLY A 224 -12.83 -17.11 6.58
CA GLY A 224 -11.73 -17.21 5.63
C GLY A 224 -10.47 -17.82 6.27
N ASP A 225 -9.66 -18.48 5.44
CA ASP A 225 -8.36 -19.01 5.84
C ASP A 225 -7.30 -17.97 5.43
N PRO A 226 -6.60 -17.32 6.37
CA PRO A 226 -5.57 -16.33 6.07
C PRO A 226 -4.24 -16.95 5.61
N GLN A 227 -4.17 -18.28 5.41
CA GLN A 227 -2.96 -18.98 4.95
C GLN A 227 -2.68 -18.84 3.46
#